data_0ada5305476397b296782602f7ee0c8f
#
_entry.id   0ada5305476397b296782602f7ee0c8f
#
_cell.length_a   1.000
_cell.length_b   1.000
_cell.length_c   1.000
_cell.angle_alpha   90.00
_cell.angle_beta   90.00
_cell.angle_gamma   90.00
#
_symmetry.space_group_name_H-M   'P 1'
#
loop_
_entity.id
_entity.type
_entity.pdbx_description
1 polymer ?
#
loop_
_entity_poly.entity_id
_entity_poly.type
_entity_poly.pdbx_seq_one_letter_code
_entity_poly.pdbx_strand_id
1 'polypeptide(L)'
;MLKRHYTILFLFFCLSAARAQFPAHPDSVYTFIKYNSVWSNTIKDWQPVDAGFKKQISQARTVRDTINCFLKVLEQLNDVHSYFIYRGEYFGHYKPQDSATYARLRPVLRRSQTEKEQFSTTMLPGSIVYVRVPSINVFAADEVNRFAQSLHDSVVQYSSQKPKGFIVDLRLNSGGNMYPMLAGLGPLLGNTVLGYETDMDGNEVRKWEIQNGNFVTGGYTATAIRQTGKPVFEKLPVAVLTGPVTGSSGSMTAIAFKQRPHTVFIGEPTAEGYTTSNGYFTYGNTLIFLFATSFVADRNKNMYKYAVPVDIMIKAEDDFDNLLQDAKVKAALQWLKGK
;
A
#
# COMPACT_ATOMS: atom_id res chain seq x y z
N MET A 1 27.88 -39.29 -71.47
CA MET A 1 27.10 -39.48 -70.21
C MET A 1 27.83 -38.76 -69.09
N LEU A 2 27.42 -37.50 -68.75
CA LEU A 2 28.00 -36.75 -67.64
C LEU A 2 27.15 -37.04 -66.38
N LYS A 3 27.73 -37.62 -65.35
CA LYS A 3 27.12 -37.75 -64.04
C LYS A 3 27.27 -36.45 -63.25
N ARG A 4 26.18 -35.71 -63.04
CA ARG A 4 26.13 -34.54 -62.15
C ARG A 4 26.06 -35.04 -60.66
N HIS A 5 27.06 -34.68 -59.88
CA HIS A 5 27.07 -34.87 -58.44
C HIS A 5 26.39 -33.63 -57.82
N TYR A 6 25.26 -33.82 -57.12
CA TYR A 6 24.65 -32.81 -56.27
C TYR A 6 25.23 -32.89 -54.86
N THR A 7 26.04 -31.93 -54.49
CA THR A 7 26.51 -31.74 -53.11
C THR A 7 25.42 -31.06 -52.32
N ILE A 8 24.74 -31.76 -51.44
CA ILE A 8 23.75 -31.19 -50.49
C ILE A 8 24.54 -30.55 -49.35
N LEU A 9 24.56 -29.20 -49.33
CA LEU A 9 25.14 -28.41 -48.24
C LEU A 9 24.11 -28.34 -47.09
N PHE A 10 24.32 -29.12 -46.02
CA PHE A 10 23.57 -29.00 -44.78
C PHE A 10 24.00 -27.69 -44.05
N LEU A 11 23.22 -26.63 -44.17
CA LEU A 11 23.33 -25.44 -43.30
C LEU A 11 22.79 -25.84 -41.91
N PHE A 12 23.69 -26.11 -40.98
CA PHE A 12 23.35 -26.12 -39.57
C PHE A 12 23.01 -24.69 -39.13
N PHE A 13 21.70 -24.32 -39.12
CA PHE A 13 21.23 -23.17 -38.36
C PHE A 13 21.40 -23.49 -36.86
N CYS A 14 22.50 -23.04 -36.25
CA CYS A 14 22.57 -22.89 -34.82
C CYS A 14 21.55 -21.81 -34.40
N LEU A 15 20.34 -22.24 -34.08
CA LEU A 15 19.40 -21.43 -33.31
C LEU A 15 20.03 -21.25 -31.94
N SER A 16 20.87 -20.20 -31.78
CA SER A 16 21.19 -19.65 -30.50
C SER A 16 19.88 -19.08 -29.97
N ALA A 17 19.15 -19.86 -29.15
CA ALA A 17 18.07 -19.34 -28.35
C ALA A 17 18.63 -18.18 -27.55
N ALA A 18 18.33 -16.95 -27.97
CA ALA A 18 18.65 -15.75 -27.20
C ALA A 18 18.01 -15.93 -25.83
N ARG A 19 18.81 -16.32 -24.82
CA ARG A 19 18.35 -16.43 -23.45
C ARG A 19 17.91 -15.02 -23.05
N ALA A 20 16.64 -14.87 -22.66
CA ALA A 20 16.14 -13.62 -22.16
C ALA A 20 17.00 -13.20 -20.96
N GLN A 21 17.82 -12.17 -21.15
CA GLN A 21 18.72 -11.65 -20.12
C GLN A 21 17.89 -10.78 -19.17
N PHE A 22 18.21 -10.84 -17.87
CA PHE A 22 17.60 -9.96 -16.87
C PHE A 22 17.87 -8.50 -17.28
N PRO A 23 16.83 -7.61 -17.27
CA PRO A 23 16.94 -6.27 -17.86
C PRO A 23 17.91 -5.31 -17.15
N ALA A 24 18.30 -5.62 -15.90
CA ALA A 24 19.24 -4.83 -15.09
C ALA A 24 20.48 -5.66 -14.74
N HIS A 25 21.58 -4.99 -14.37
CA HIS A 25 22.74 -5.71 -13.83
C HIS A 25 22.40 -6.26 -12.44
N PRO A 26 22.45 -7.59 -12.20
CA PRO A 26 21.99 -8.18 -10.94
C PRO A 26 22.71 -7.62 -9.70
N ASP A 27 24.04 -7.39 -9.79
CA ASP A 27 24.80 -6.85 -8.66
C ASP A 27 24.38 -5.43 -8.30
N SER A 28 23.95 -4.61 -9.28
CA SER A 28 23.44 -3.26 -9.02
C SER A 28 22.11 -3.31 -8.26
N VAL A 29 21.19 -4.22 -8.64
CA VAL A 29 19.93 -4.42 -7.93
C VAL A 29 20.17 -4.96 -6.52
N TYR A 30 21.07 -5.93 -6.38
CA TYR A 30 21.47 -6.46 -5.07
C TYR A 30 22.05 -5.37 -4.16
N THR A 31 23.00 -4.59 -4.68
CA THR A 31 23.63 -3.46 -3.97
C THR A 31 22.57 -2.44 -3.55
N PHE A 32 21.62 -2.13 -4.45
CA PHE A 32 20.52 -1.24 -4.13
C PHE A 32 19.67 -1.81 -2.97
N ILE A 33 19.29 -3.09 -3.00
CA ILE A 33 18.55 -3.76 -1.92
C ILE A 33 19.34 -3.64 -0.61
N LYS A 34 20.61 -4.01 -0.64
CA LYS A 34 21.48 -4.05 0.55
C LYS A 34 21.58 -2.70 1.27
N TYR A 35 21.68 -1.59 0.52
CA TYR A 35 21.95 -0.26 1.09
C TYR A 35 20.72 0.65 1.19
N ASN A 36 19.62 0.33 0.52
CA ASN A 36 18.44 1.18 0.51
C ASN A 36 17.19 0.53 1.09
N SER A 37 17.24 -0.77 1.45
CA SER A 37 16.12 -1.37 2.17
C SER A 37 16.00 -0.74 3.55
N VAL A 38 14.78 -0.32 3.88
CA VAL A 38 14.48 0.14 5.24
C VAL A 38 14.67 -0.96 6.30
N TRP A 39 14.78 -2.23 5.85
CA TRP A 39 15.02 -3.40 6.68
C TRP A 39 16.51 -3.80 6.76
N SER A 40 17.42 -3.11 6.07
CA SER A 40 18.84 -3.51 5.96
C SER A 40 19.53 -3.72 7.30
N ASN A 41 19.20 -2.91 8.31
CA ASN A 41 19.76 -3.02 9.66
C ASN A 41 19.27 -4.24 10.45
N THR A 42 18.30 -5.00 9.92
CA THR A 42 17.87 -6.28 10.54
C THR A 42 18.91 -7.38 10.33
N ILE A 43 19.70 -7.30 9.25
CA ILE A 43 20.81 -8.21 8.96
C ILE A 43 22.07 -7.67 9.63
N LYS A 44 22.53 -8.34 10.69
CA LYS A 44 23.72 -7.93 11.46
C LYS A 44 25.03 -8.25 10.75
N ASP A 45 25.06 -9.33 9.98
CA ASP A 45 26.21 -9.74 9.18
C ASP A 45 25.75 -10.02 7.74
N TRP A 46 26.20 -9.21 6.81
CA TRP A 46 25.90 -9.34 5.40
C TRP A 46 26.82 -10.33 4.65
N GLN A 47 27.94 -10.78 5.25
CA GLN A 47 28.89 -11.68 4.57
C GLN A 47 28.27 -12.99 4.11
N PRO A 48 27.46 -13.71 4.93
CA PRO A 48 26.76 -14.91 4.47
C PRO A 48 25.74 -14.64 3.35
N VAL A 49 25.05 -13.49 3.41
CA VAL A 49 24.08 -13.08 2.39
C VAL A 49 24.77 -12.77 1.07
N ASP A 50 25.87 -12.00 1.11
CA ASP A 50 26.71 -11.69 -0.06
C ASP A 50 27.22 -12.97 -0.74
N ALA A 51 27.78 -13.90 0.05
CA ALA A 51 28.28 -15.17 -0.48
C ALA A 51 27.16 -16.04 -1.07
N GLY A 52 26.02 -16.10 -0.37
CA GLY A 52 24.83 -16.83 -0.82
C GLY A 52 24.27 -16.26 -2.13
N PHE A 53 24.12 -14.94 -2.23
CA PHE A 53 23.67 -14.28 -3.44
C PHE A 53 24.61 -14.53 -4.62
N LYS A 54 25.93 -14.30 -4.44
CA LYS A 54 26.94 -14.56 -5.49
C LYS A 54 26.89 -15.99 -6.01
N LYS A 55 26.77 -16.98 -5.12
CA LYS A 55 26.63 -18.39 -5.51
C LYS A 55 25.37 -18.64 -6.33
N GLN A 56 24.23 -18.11 -5.92
CA GLN A 56 22.94 -18.34 -6.59
C GLN A 56 22.88 -17.63 -7.95
N ILE A 57 23.31 -16.37 -8.02
CA ILE A 57 23.26 -15.57 -9.25
C ILE A 57 24.18 -16.17 -10.35
N SER A 58 25.33 -16.76 -9.96
CA SER A 58 26.21 -17.45 -10.93
C SER A 58 25.56 -18.70 -11.54
N GLN A 59 24.55 -19.27 -10.90
CA GLN A 59 23.81 -20.44 -11.37
C GLN A 59 22.52 -20.08 -12.11
N ALA A 60 22.05 -18.81 -12.00
CA ALA A 60 20.83 -18.34 -12.66
C ALA A 60 20.95 -18.43 -14.19
N ARG A 61 19.94 -18.98 -14.84
CA ARG A 61 19.89 -19.18 -16.30
C ARG A 61 18.74 -18.44 -16.96
N THR A 62 17.75 -18.02 -16.19
CA THR A 62 16.54 -17.35 -16.66
C THR A 62 16.31 -16.08 -15.84
N VAL A 63 15.44 -15.18 -16.36
CA VAL A 63 14.99 -14.00 -15.60
C VAL A 63 14.32 -14.42 -14.30
N ARG A 64 13.51 -15.49 -14.32
CA ARG A 64 12.87 -16.03 -13.12
C ARG A 64 13.88 -16.51 -12.08
N ASP A 65 14.96 -17.20 -12.51
CA ASP A 65 16.03 -17.60 -11.58
C ASP A 65 16.68 -16.38 -10.92
N THR A 66 16.94 -15.34 -11.71
CA THR A 66 17.52 -14.07 -11.20
C THR A 66 16.59 -13.40 -10.19
N ILE A 67 15.29 -13.32 -10.48
CA ILE A 67 14.29 -12.78 -9.54
C ILE A 67 14.29 -13.62 -8.25
N ASN A 68 14.31 -14.96 -8.35
CA ASN A 68 14.33 -15.84 -7.18
C ASN A 68 15.57 -15.61 -6.29
N CYS A 69 16.72 -15.23 -6.87
CA CYS A 69 17.88 -14.84 -6.05
C CYS A 69 17.59 -13.60 -5.19
N PHE A 70 16.90 -12.60 -5.73
CA PHE A 70 16.49 -11.42 -4.97
C PHE A 70 15.42 -11.75 -3.93
N LEU A 71 14.44 -12.60 -4.26
CA LEU A 71 13.40 -13.00 -3.30
C LEU A 71 13.98 -13.63 -2.05
N LYS A 72 15.07 -14.41 -2.18
CA LYS A 72 15.77 -14.95 -1.00
C LYS A 72 16.45 -13.88 -0.15
N VAL A 73 16.88 -12.78 -0.75
CA VAL A 73 17.38 -11.62 0.02
C VAL A 73 16.23 -10.92 0.73
N LEU A 74 15.10 -10.71 0.06
CA LEU A 74 13.89 -10.13 0.68
C LEU A 74 13.36 -11.02 1.83
N GLU A 75 13.43 -12.35 1.69
CA GLU A 75 13.10 -13.30 2.75
C GLU A 75 13.98 -13.11 3.98
N GLN A 76 15.30 -12.97 3.81
CA GLN A 76 16.22 -12.73 4.92
C GLN A 76 16.03 -11.36 5.58
N LEU A 77 15.60 -10.35 4.82
CA LEU A 77 15.17 -9.04 5.33
C LEU A 77 13.79 -9.10 6.01
N ASN A 78 13.06 -10.21 5.87
CA ASN A 78 11.66 -10.32 6.26
C ASN A 78 10.77 -9.24 5.61
N ASP A 79 11.14 -8.84 4.38
CA ASP A 79 10.45 -7.81 3.61
C ASP A 79 9.34 -8.44 2.77
N VAL A 80 8.09 -8.24 3.21
CA VAL A 80 6.89 -8.74 2.52
C VAL A 80 6.24 -7.70 1.61
N HIS A 81 6.75 -6.47 1.58
CA HIS A 81 6.16 -5.37 0.82
C HIS A 81 6.91 -5.05 -0.45
N SER A 82 8.17 -5.51 -0.58
CA SER A 82 8.92 -5.40 -1.83
C SER A 82 8.58 -6.54 -2.79
N TYR A 83 8.46 -6.23 -4.08
CA TYR A 83 8.14 -7.22 -5.09
C TYR A 83 8.59 -6.77 -6.49
N PHE A 84 8.75 -7.75 -7.38
CA PHE A 84 8.98 -7.54 -8.80
C PHE A 84 7.69 -7.80 -9.60
N ILE A 85 7.51 -7.07 -10.69
CA ILE A 85 6.55 -7.41 -11.74
C ILE A 85 7.36 -7.64 -13.01
N TYR A 86 7.31 -8.86 -13.54
CA TYR A 86 7.96 -9.20 -14.79
C TYR A 86 6.94 -9.71 -15.79
N ARG A 87 6.76 -8.99 -16.90
CA ARG A 87 5.75 -9.31 -17.93
C ARG A 87 4.34 -9.48 -17.37
N GLY A 88 3.97 -8.67 -16.38
CA GLY A 88 2.66 -8.71 -15.72
C GLY A 88 2.52 -9.74 -14.60
N GLU A 89 3.52 -10.59 -14.38
CA GLU A 89 3.52 -11.57 -13.31
C GLU A 89 4.21 -10.99 -12.07
N TYR A 90 3.62 -11.20 -10.88
CA TYR A 90 4.09 -10.68 -9.59
C TYR A 90 4.98 -11.69 -8.87
N PHE A 91 6.11 -11.25 -8.34
CA PHE A 91 7.09 -12.03 -7.59
C PHE A 91 7.46 -11.28 -6.31
N GLY A 92 7.02 -11.79 -5.16
CA GLY A 92 7.31 -11.22 -3.84
C GLY A 92 7.60 -12.30 -2.82
N HIS A 93 8.16 -11.89 -1.68
CA HIS A 93 8.23 -12.74 -0.51
C HIS A 93 6.94 -12.57 0.29
N TYR A 94 6.21 -13.65 0.51
CA TYR A 94 4.97 -13.65 1.26
C TYR A 94 5.09 -14.59 2.45
N LYS A 95 4.71 -14.10 3.64
CA LYS A 95 4.59 -14.99 4.80
C LYS A 95 3.39 -15.91 4.61
N PRO A 96 3.56 -17.23 4.72
CA PRO A 96 2.43 -18.13 4.68
C PRO A 96 1.53 -17.86 5.91
N GLN A 97 0.24 -17.75 5.66
CA GLN A 97 -0.76 -17.69 6.73
C GLN A 97 -1.28 -19.11 7.01
N ASP A 98 -1.63 -19.38 8.26
CA ASP A 98 -2.31 -20.64 8.59
C ASP A 98 -3.67 -20.72 7.89
N SER A 99 -4.12 -21.97 7.66
CA SER A 99 -5.33 -22.23 6.88
C SER A 99 -6.61 -21.62 7.49
N ALA A 100 -6.70 -21.54 8.81
CA ALA A 100 -7.86 -20.96 9.49
C ALA A 100 -7.91 -19.44 9.32
N THR A 101 -6.77 -18.76 9.49
CA THR A 101 -6.64 -17.32 9.22
C THR A 101 -6.95 -17.02 7.76
N TYR A 102 -6.40 -17.78 6.82
CA TYR A 102 -6.68 -17.60 5.40
C TYR A 102 -8.16 -17.79 5.07
N ALA A 103 -8.80 -18.83 5.61
CA ALA A 103 -10.23 -19.10 5.39
C ALA A 103 -11.10 -17.92 5.91
N ARG A 104 -10.76 -17.37 7.06
CA ARG A 104 -11.45 -16.20 7.64
C ARG A 104 -11.28 -14.94 6.79
N LEU A 105 -10.08 -14.67 6.30
CA LEU A 105 -9.77 -13.46 5.54
C LEU A 105 -10.17 -13.54 4.06
N ARG A 106 -10.31 -14.73 3.51
CA ARG A 106 -10.60 -14.95 2.08
C ARG A 106 -11.82 -14.18 1.56
N PRO A 107 -12.97 -14.11 2.25
CA PRO A 107 -14.12 -13.31 1.81
C PRO A 107 -13.76 -11.82 1.70
N VAL A 108 -13.08 -11.27 2.70
CA VAL A 108 -12.65 -9.85 2.74
C VAL A 108 -11.64 -9.55 1.64
N LEU A 109 -10.64 -10.42 1.45
CA LEU A 109 -9.65 -10.32 0.36
C LEU A 109 -10.33 -10.33 -1.01
N ARG A 110 -11.27 -11.25 -1.23
CA ARG A 110 -12.04 -11.31 -2.47
C ARG A 110 -12.80 -10.01 -2.70
N ARG A 111 -13.49 -9.52 -1.69
CA ARG A 111 -14.29 -8.29 -1.77
C ARG A 111 -13.40 -7.07 -2.01
N SER A 112 -12.24 -6.97 -1.37
CA SER A 112 -11.28 -5.88 -1.58
C SER A 112 -10.78 -5.80 -3.04
N GLN A 113 -10.72 -6.93 -3.75
CA GLN A 113 -10.34 -6.97 -5.17
C GLN A 113 -11.49 -6.60 -6.10
N THR A 114 -12.72 -6.97 -5.75
CA THR A 114 -13.90 -6.69 -6.60
C THR A 114 -14.47 -5.29 -6.40
N GLU A 115 -14.29 -4.69 -5.22
CA GLU A 115 -14.78 -3.35 -4.88
C GLU A 115 -13.67 -2.28 -4.86
N LYS A 116 -12.48 -2.56 -5.38
CA LYS A 116 -11.44 -1.54 -5.53
C LYS A 116 -11.97 -0.34 -6.32
N GLU A 117 -11.52 0.86 -5.93
CA GLU A 117 -11.92 2.14 -6.54
C GLU A 117 -13.40 2.52 -6.37
N GLN A 118 -14.17 1.73 -5.59
CA GLN A 118 -15.59 1.98 -5.34
C GLN A 118 -15.83 2.46 -3.91
N PHE A 119 -15.46 3.69 -3.61
CA PHE A 119 -15.80 4.26 -2.30
C PHE A 119 -17.32 4.48 -2.17
N SER A 120 -17.80 4.46 -0.95
CA SER A 120 -19.21 4.71 -0.65
C SER A 120 -19.37 5.56 0.60
N THR A 121 -20.42 6.38 0.62
CA THR A 121 -20.79 7.19 1.79
C THR A 121 -22.26 7.03 2.09
N THR A 122 -22.62 6.99 3.36
CA THR A 122 -24.03 6.95 3.79
C THR A 122 -24.19 7.55 5.18
N MET A 123 -25.38 8.10 5.47
CA MET A 123 -25.74 8.55 6.81
C MET A 123 -26.28 7.37 7.61
N LEU A 124 -25.69 7.12 8.78
CA LEU A 124 -26.16 6.15 9.76
C LEU A 124 -26.94 6.80 10.90
N PRO A 125 -27.65 6.03 11.73
CA PRO A 125 -28.36 6.53 12.91
C PRO A 125 -27.46 7.40 13.82
N GLY A 126 -28.01 8.42 14.41
CA GLY A 126 -27.29 9.37 15.27
C GLY A 126 -26.57 10.49 14.51
N SER A 127 -26.86 10.68 13.24
CA SER A 127 -26.19 11.66 12.35
C SER A 127 -24.71 11.35 12.18
N ILE A 128 -24.36 10.08 12.06
CA ILE A 128 -22.99 9.61 11.82
C ILE A 128 -22.83 9.28 10.33
N VAL A 129 -21.83 9.87 9.69
CA VAL A 129 -21.50 9.57 8.28
C VAL A 129 -20.52 8.41 8.23
N TYR A 130 -20.89 7.36 7.52
CA TYR A 130 -20.00 6.26 7.17
C TYR A 130 -19.35 6.54 5.81
N VAL A 131 -18.03 6.37 5.75
CA VAL A 131 -17.21 6.54 4.55
C VAL A 131 -16.34 5.31 4.39
N ARG A 132 -16.62 4.48 3.38
CA ARG A 132 -15.77 3.34 3.02
C ARG A 132 -14.80 3.74 1.91
N VAL A 133 -13.51 3.57 2.16
CA VAL A 133 -12.43 3.87 1.20
C VAL A 133 -11.66 2.57 0.91
N PRO A 134 -11.97 1.89 -0.19
CA PRO A 134 -11.27 0.68 -0.60
C PRO A 134 -9.93 1.00 -1.25
N SER A 135 -9.25 -0.02 -1.79
CA SER A 135 -8.03 0.14 -2.58
C SER A 135 -8.26 1.05 -3.79
N ILE A 136 -7.31 1.93 -4.08
CA ILE A 136 -7.37 2.87 -5.20
C ILE A 136 -6.09 2.74 -6.03
N ASN A 137 -6.21 2.28 -7.28
CA ASN A 137 -5.09 2.00 -8.18
C ASN A 137 -5.03 2.96 -9.39
N VAL A 138 -5.39 4.23 -9.18
CA VAL A 138 -5.24 5.28 -10.19
C VAL A 138 -3.92 6.02 -10.01
N PHE A 139 -3.19 6.26 -11.10
CA PHE A 139 -1.85 6.86 -11.07
C PHE A 139 -1.69 8.03 -12.05
N ALA A 140 -2.50 8.12 -13.11
CA ALA A 140 -2.50 9.28 -13.99
C ALA A 140 -3.01 10.52 -13.23
N ALA A 141 -2.30 11.63 -13.33
CA ALA A 141 -2.52 12.83 -12.50
C ALA A 141 -3.97 13.36 -12.57
N ASP A 142 -4.59 13.34 -13.75
CA ASP A 142 -5.97 13.74 -13.95
C ASP A 142 -6.97 12.78 -13.29
N GLU A 143 -6.70 11.48 -13.31
CA GLU A 143 -7.51 10.45 -12.62
C GLU A 143 -7.36 10.57 -11.10
N VAL A 144 -6.14 10.77 -10.60
CA VAL A 144 -5.84 10.99 -9.18
C VAL A 144 -6.64 12.20 -8.67
N ASN A 145 -6.60 13.33 -9.38
CA ASN A 145 -7.32 14.55 -9.00
C ASN A 145 -8.84 14.36 -9.07
N ARG A 146 -9.35 13.70 -10.11
CA ARG A 146 -10.79 13.42 -10.24
C ARG A 146 -11.30 12.53 -9.13
N PHE A 147 -10.56 11.45 -8.82
CA PHE A 147 -10.94 10.53 -7.75
C PHE A 147 -10.94 11.23 -6.39
N ALA A 148 -9.88 11.98 -6.10
CA ALA A 148 -9.76 12.76 -4.88
C ALA A 148 -10.90 13.78 -4.74
N GLN A 149 -11.23 14.50 -5.81
CA GLN A 149 -12.34 15.45 -5.83
C GLN A 149 -13.67 14.75 -5.57
N SER A 150 -13.93 13.61 -6.22
CA SER A 150 -15.18 12.86 -6.02
C SER A 150 -15.33 12.34 -4.60
N LEU A 151 -14.26 11.83 -3.98
CA LEU A 151 -14.27 11.41 -2.57
C LEU A 151 -14.50 12.63 -1.64
N HIS A 152 -13.79 13.73 -1.87
CA HIS A 152 -13.95 14.98 -1.14
C HIS A 152 -15.42 15.45 -1.17
N ASP A 153 -16.00 15.55 -2.37
CA ASP A 153 -17.37 16.05 -2.57
C ASP A 153 -18.39 15.12 -1.90
N SER A 154 -18.14 13.79 -1.94
CA SER A 154 -18.97 12.80 -1.25
C SER A 154 -18.92 12.91 0.27
N VAL A 155 -17.84 13.44 0.84
CA VAL A 155 -17.76 13.73 2.28
C VAL A 155 -18.43 15.05 2.60
N VAL A 156 -18.15 16.12 1.85
CA VAL A 156 -18.65 17.45 2.17
C VAL A 156 -20.14 17.65 1.89
N GLN A 157 -20.76 16.81 1.02
CA GLN A 157 -22.22 16.86 0.79
C GLN A 157 -23.06 16.74 2.06
N TYR A 158 -22.51 16.14 3.12
CA TYR A 158 -23.20 15.99 4.40
C TYR A 158 -23.16 17.25 5.28
N SER A 159 -22.47 18.32 4.87
CA SER A 159 -22.34 19.54 5.68
C SER A 159 -23.68 20.17 6.07
N SER A 160 -24.68 20.15 5.17
CA SER A 160 -26.02 20.64 5.44
C SER A 160 -26.81 19.79 6.44
N GLN A 161 -26.44 18.51 6.59
CA GLN A 161 -27.10 17.56 7.49
C GLN A 161 -26.54 17.59 8.92
N LYS A 162 -25.56 18.48 9.19
CA LYS A 162 -24.92 18.67 10.50
C LYS A 162 -24.49 17.36 11.16
N PRO A 163 -23.56 16.58 10.52
CA PRO A 163 -23.10 15.31 11.06
C PRO A 163 -22.45 15.52 12.44
N LYS A 164 -22.60 14.54 13.31
CA LYS A 164 -22.02 14.53 14.66
C LYS A 164 -20.68 13.77 14.72
N GLY A 165 -20.36 13.00 13.69
CA GLY A 165 -19.10 12.24 13.61
C GLY A 165 -19.03 11.39 12.35
N PHE A 166 -17.90 10.73 12.17
CA PHE A 166 -17.62 9.92 10.99
C PHE A 166 -17.09 8.53 11.38
N ILE A 167 -17.44 7.55 10.55
CA ILE A 167 -16.78 6.25 10.51
C ILE A 167 -16.01 6.19 9.19
N VAL A 168 -14.69 6.05 9.24
CA VAL A 168 -13.83 5.83 8.07
C VAL A 168 -13.46 4.36 8.02
N ASP A 169 -14.00 3.63 7.07
CA ASP A 169 -13.81 2.18 6.94
C ASP A 169 -12.74 1.87 5.89
N LEU A 170 -11.60 1.36 6.36
CA LEU A 170 -10.44 0.96 5.56
C LEU A 170 -10.29 -0.57 5.47
N ARG A 171 -11.24 -1.37 5.97
CA ARG A 171 -11.13 -2.83 6.04
C ARG A 171 -10.99 -3.51 4.66
N LEU A 172 -11.48 -2.88 3.59
CA LEU A 172 -11.30 -3.33 2.21
C LEU A 172 -10.12 -2.67 1.48
N ASN A 173 -9.32 -1.85 2.19
CA ASN A 173 -8.23 -1.10 1.57
C ASN A 173 -6.89 -1.85 1.71
N SER A 174 -6.57 -2.68 0.73
CA SER A 174 -5.28 -3.40 0.66
C SER A 174 -4.13 -2.56 0.07
N GLY A 175 -4.38 -1.30 -0.32
CA GLY A 175 -3.35 -0.38 -0.80
C GLY A 175 -3.68 0.32 -2.13
N GLY A 176 -2.65 0.61 -2.89
CA GLY A 176 -2.70 1.35 -4.16
C GLY A 176 -2.05 2.73 -4.06
N ASN A 177 -2.76 3.79 -4.43
CA ASN A 177 -2.29 5.17 -4.37
C ASN A 177 -2.95 5.92 -3.20
N MET A 178 -2.17 6.30 -2.19
CA MET A 178 -2.68 7.03 -1.02
C MET A 178 -3.03 8.50 -1.34
N TYR A 179 -2.49 9.09 -2.41
CA TYR A 179 -2.63 10.51 -2.70
C TYR A 179 -4.09 10.94 -2.85
N PRO A 180 -4.91 10.28 -3.69
CA PRO A 180 -6.33 10.61 -3.77
C PRO A 180 -7.11 10.28 -2.50
N MET A 181 -6.69 9.25 -1.72
CA MET A 181 -7.34 8.92 -0.46
C MET A 181 -7.17 10.05 0.56
N LEU A 182 -5.92 10.52 0.77
CA LEU A 182 -5.61 11.57 1.74
C LEU A 182 -6.19 12.93 1.34
N ALA A 183 -6.10 13.30 0.05
CA ALA A 183 -6.70 14.53 -0.44
C ALA A 183 -8.23 14.51 -0.30
N GLY A 184 -8.87 13.39 -0.69
CA GLY A 184 -10.34 13.25 -0.61
C GLY A 184 -10.86 13.24 0.84
N LEU A 185 -10.07 12.72 1.79
CA LEU A 185 -10.39 12.75 3.22
C LEU A 185 -9.93 14.05 3.91
N GLY A 186 -9.36 15.00 3.16
CA GLY A 186 -8.93 16.30 3.67
C GLY A 186 -9.94 17.05 4.56
N PRO A 187 -11.25 17.03 4.26
CA PRO A 187 -12.27 17.63 5.14
C PRO A 187 -12.27 17.09 6.57
N LEU A 188 -11.86 15.83 6.78
CA LEU A 188 -11.75 15.20 8.09
C LEU A 188 -10.36 15.41 8.72
N LEU A 189 -9.31 15.43 7.89
CA LEU A 189 -7.91 15.48 8.34
C LEU A 189 -7.48 16.92 8.71
N GLY A 190 -8.05 17.93 8.06
CA GLY A 190 -7.68 19.34 8.23
C GLY A 190 -6.39 19.73 7.49
N ASN A 191 -6.14 21.05 7.40
CA ASN A 191 -4.89 21.59 6.85
C ASN A 191 -3.76 21.45 7.87
N THR A 192 -3.03 20.35 7.81
CA THR A 192 -2.01 20.00 8.81
C THR A 192 -1.02 18.97 8.25
N VAL A 193 0.06 18.76 8.99
CA VAL A 193 0.94 17.60 8.78
C VAL A 193 0.17 16.32 9.12
N LEU A 194 0.22 15.34 8.23
CA LEU A 194 -0.45 14.04 8.38
C LEU A 194 0.52 12.95 8.88
N GLY A 195 1.78 13.04 8.47
CA GLY A 195 2.80 12.05 8.80
C GLY A 195 4.09 12.28 8.02
N TYR A 196 4.99 11.32 8.17
CA TYR A 196 6.32 11.37 7.58
C TYR A 196 6.73 10.01 7.01
N GLU A 197 7.54 10.06 5.96
CA GLU A 197 8.43 8.94 5.60
C GLU A 197 9.74 9.12 6.35
N THR A 198 10.26 8.04 6.91
CA THR A 198 11.52 8.04 7.66
C THR A 198 12.45 6.97 7.10
N ASP A 199 13.76 7.20 7.21
CA ASP A 199 14.75 6.17 6.93
C ASP A 199 14.75 5.07 8.02
N MET A 200 15.67 4.12 7.90
CA MET A 200 15.82 3.02 8.85
C MET A 200 16.20 3.48 10.27
N ASP A 201 16.77 4.66 10.42
CA ASP A 201 17.22 5.25 11.69
C ASP A 201 16.17 6.21 12.29
N GLY A 202 15.07 6.47 11.57
CA GLY A 202 13.97 7.33 11.99
C GLY A 202 14.14 8.80 11.59
N ASN A 203 15.14 9.13 10.77
CA ASN A 203 15.30 10.49 10.25
C ASN A 203 14.21 10.76 9.19
N GLU A 204 13.69 11.98 9.18
CA GLU A 204 12.70 12.43 8.23
C GLU A 204 13.28 12.44 6.79
N VAL A 205 12.66 11.68 5.90
CA VAL A 205 12.96 11.67 4.46
C VAL A 205 11.97 12.54 3.69
N ARG A 206 10.69 12.47 4.08
CA ARG A 206 9.61 13.17 3.39
C ARG A 206 8.44 13.44 4.32
N LYS A 207 7.87 14.63 4.22
CA LYS A 207 6.67 15.04 4.96
C LYS A 207 5.42 14.90 4.10
N TRP A 208 4.30 14.52 4.72
CA TRP A 208 2.96 14.48 4.14
C TRP A 208 2.07 15.51 4.83
N GLU A 209 1.35 16.30 4.06
CA GLU A 209 0.49 17.32 4.63
C GLU A 209 -0.69 17.67 3.71
N ILE A 210 -1.75 18.23 4.32
CA ILE A 210 -2.79 18.93 3.58
C ILE A 210 -2.49 20.42 3.69
N GLN A 211 -2.34 21.08 2.55
CA GLN A 211 -2.17 22.53 2.43
C GLN A 211 -3.24 23.09 1.51
N ASN A 212 -4.05 23.99 2.04
CA ASN A 212 -5.19 24.55 1.29
C ASN A 212 -6.06 23.47 0.62
N GLY A 213 -6.25 22.34 1.33
CA GLY A 213 -7.00 21.17 0.90
C GLY A 213 -6.29 20.24 -0.08
N ASN A 214 -5.16 20.66 -0.63
CA ASN A 214 -4.36 19.82 -1.51
C ASN A 214 -3.47 18.88 -0.72
N PHE A 215 -3.27 17.67 -1.22
CA PHE A 215 -2.25 16.80 -0.65
C PHE A 215 -0.87 17.17 -1.20
N VAL A 216 0.03 17.48 -0.26
CA VAL A 216 1.42 17.91 -0.54
C VAL A 216 2.37 16.90 0.07
N THR A 217 3.36 16.48 -0.67
CA THR A 217 4.42 15.58 -0.21
C THR A 217 5.76 16.00 -0.80
N GLY A 218 6.82 15.97 0.02
CA GLY A 218 8.15 16.39 -0.42
C GLY A 218 8.22 17.83 -0.97
N GLY A 219 7.30 18.71 -0.54
CA GLY A 219 7.25 20.11 -0.95
C GLY A 219 6.52 20.38 -2.27
N TYR A 220 5.94 19.36 -2.92
CA TYR A 220 5.14 19.55 -4.15
C TYR A 220 3.69 19.09 -3.97
N THR A 221 2.76 19.73 -4.69
CA THR A 221 1.36 19.33 -4.72
C THR A 221 1.21 18.05 -5.53
N ALA A 222 0.96 16.93 -4.83
CA ALA A 222 0.78 15.63 -5.45
C ALA A 222 -0.67 15.37 -5.88
N THR A 223 -1.64 16.02 -5.23
CA THR A 223 -3.07 15.94 -5.59
C THR A 223 -3.74 17.27 -5.31
N ALA A 224 -4.36 17.84 -6.33
CA ALA A 224 -5.08 19.11 -6.25
C ALA A 224 -6.59 18.89 -6.11
N ILE A 225 -7.19 19.61 -5.15
CA ILE A 225 -8.63 19.64 -4.89
C ILE A 225 -9.16 21.06 -5.14
N ARG A 226 -10.25 21.19 -5.89
CA ARG A 226 -10.97 22.44 -5.96
C ARG A 226 -11.75 22.64 -4.65
N GLN A 227 -11.26 23.55 -3.85
CA GLN A 227 -11.85 23.86 -2.55
C GLN A 227 -13.01 24.83 -2.69
N THR A 228 -14.09 24.55 -1.97
CA THR A 228 -15.23 25.47 -1.82
C THR A 228 -15.26 26.13 -0.44
N GLY A 229 -14.20 25.98 0.39
CA GLY A 229 -14.16 26.57 1.74
C GLY A 229 -13.13 25.91 2.68
N LYS A 230 -13.26 26.19 3.98
CA LYS A 230 -12.42 25.61 5.04
C LYS A 230 -12.76 24.12 5.26
N PRO A 231 -11.83 23.31 5.83
CA PRO A 231 -12.12 21.96 6.27
C PRO A 231 -13.32 21.95 7.22
N VAL A 232 -14.39 21.26 6.83
CA VAL A 232 -15.70 21.42 7.52
C VAL A 232 -15.79 20.55 8.77
N PHE A 233 -15.04 19.44 8.82
CA PHE A 233 -15.24 18.38 9.82
C PHE A 233 -13.97 18.00 10.61
N GLU A 234 -12.92 18.82 10.56
CA GLU A 234 -11.64 18.53 11.22
C GLU A 234 -11.74 18.36 12.75
N LYS A 235 -12.77 18.94 13.38
CA LYS A 235 -12.99 18.87 14.84
C LYS A 235 -13.97 17.74 15.24
N LEU A 236 -14.68 17.16 14.30
CA LEU A 236 -15.65 16.12 14.62
C LEU A 236 -14.96 14.79 14.98
N PRO A 237 -15.57 13.97 15.85
CA PRO A 237 -15.01 12.68 16.19
C PRO A 237 -15.03 11.73 15.00
N VAL A 238 -13.99 10.88 14.89
CA VAL A 238 -13.83 9.89 13.83
C VAL A 238 -13.51 8.53 14.43
N ALA A 239 -14.24 7.50 14.03
CA ALA A 239 -13.88 6.12 14.26
C ALA A 239 -13.27 5.54 12.95
N VAL A 240 -12.03 5.07 13.00
CA VAL A 240 -11.35 4.43 11.88
C VAL A 240 -11.45 2.93 12.05
N LEU A 241 -12.04 2.24 11.07
CA LEU A 241 -12.13 0.78 11.05
C LEU A 241 -10.98 0.21 10.22
N THR A 242 -10.20 -0.70 10.83
CA THR A 242 -9.11 -1.41 10.17
C THR A 242 -9.25 -2.93 10.37
N GLY A 243 -8.52 -3.68 9.58
CA GLY A 243 -8.44 -5.13 9.67
C GLY A 243 -7.19 -5.69 8.98
N PRO A 244 -6.96 -7.02 9.04
CA PRO A 244 -5.76 -7.65 8.49
C PRO A 244 -5.62 -7.55 6.96
N VAL A 245 -6.62 -7.05 6.25
CA VAL A 245 -6.56 -6.75 4.82
C VAL A 245 -6.16 -5.28 4.56
N THR A 246 -6.33 -4.39 5.56
CA THR A 246 -5.86 -3.00 5.45
C THR A 246 -4.33 -2.98 5.33
N GLY A 247 -3.80 -2.60 4.18
CA GLY A 247 -2.35 -2.67 3.92
C GLY A 247 -1.83 -1.55 3.01
N SER A 248 -0.53 -1.38 2.94
CA SER A 248 0.13 -0.43 2.04
C SER A 248 -0.50 0.97 2.17
N SER A 249 -0.97 1.59 1.09
CA SER A 249 -1.64 2.90 1.13
C SER A 249 -2.87 2.94 2.05
N GLY A 250 -3.54 1.81 2.33
CA GLY A 250 -4.56 1.70 3.37
C GLY A 250 -3.98 1.91 4.76
N SER A 251 -2.83 1.30 5.07
CA SER A 251 -2.09 1.55 6.31
C SER A 251 -1.60 2.99 6.41
N MET A 252 -1.12 3.60 5.30
CA MET A 252 -0.72 5.01 5.26
C MET A 252 -1.91 5.93 5.57
N THR A 253 -3.07 5.63 4.99
CA THR A 253 -4.31 6.37 5.26
C THR A 253 -4.72 6.23 6.73
N ALA A 254 -4.60 5.05 7.31
CA ALA A 254 -4.83 4.84 8.74
C ALA A 254 -3.85 5.67 9.60
N ILE A 255 -2.55 5.66 9.27
CA ILE A 255 -1.51 6.44 9.99
C ILE A 255 -1.81 7.94 9.94
N ALA A 256 -2.34 8.47 8.84
CA ALA A 256 -2.72 9.88 8.74
C ALA A 256 -3.80 10.30 9.76
N PHE A 257 -4.62 9.36 10.23
CA PHE A 257 -5.58 9.58 11.31
C PHE A 257 -5.01 9.37 12.73
N LYS A 258 -3.82 8.74 12.86
CA LYS A 258 -3.18 8.62 14.18
C LYS A 258 -2.82 10.01 14.73
N GLN A 259 -2.98 10.16 16.06
CA GLN A 259 -2.77 11.43 16.77
C GLN A 259 -3.67 12.60 16.29
N ARG A 260 -4.68 12.33 15.45
CA ARG A 260 -5.75 13.29 15.20
C ARG A 260 -6.66 13.35 16.43
N PRO A 261 -6.99 14.55 16.97
CA PRO A 261 -7.90 14.67 18.10
C PRO A 261 -9.25 13.97 17.84
N HIS A 262 -9.85 13.45 18.90
CA HIS A 262 -11.16 12.78 18.83
C HIS A 262 -11.23 11.64 17.80
N THR A 263 -10.20 10.84 17.73
CA THR A 263 -10.13 9.68 16.83
C THR A 263 -9.92 8.39 17.62
N VAL A 264 -10.60 7.32 17.20
CA VAL A 264 -10.47 5.96 17.75
C VAL A 264 -10.25 4.97 16.61
N PHE A 265 -9.45 3.95 16.85
CA PHE A 265 -9.22 2.84 15.92
C PHE A 265 -9.92 1.59 16.43
N ILE A 266 -10.76 0.98 15.59
CA ILE A 266 -11.61 -0.16 15.96
C ILE A 266 -11.44 -1.30 14.93
N GLY A 267 -11.42 -2.53 15.41
CA GLY A 267 -11.31 -3.73 14.58
C GLY A 267 -10.07 -4.54 14.88
N GLU A 268 -9.25 -4.82 13.89
CA GLU A 268 -7.98 -5.54 14.02
C GLU A 268 -6.82 -4.67 13.47
N PRO A 269 -5.58 -4.90 13.93
CA PRO A 269 -4.42 -4.23 13.34
C PRO A 269 -4.37 -4.39 11.82
N THR A 270 -3.72 -3.44 11.15
CA THR A 270 -3.50 -3.53 9.71
C THR A 270 -2.59 -4.72 9.34
N ALA A 271 -2.50 -5.05 8.06
CA ALA A 271 -1.63 -6.11 7.55
C ALA A 271 -0.18 -5.91 7.99
N GLU A 272 0.41 -6.97 8.57
CA GLU A 272 1.78 -6.93 9.09
C GLU A 272 2.82 -6.80 7.96
N GLY A 273 3.74 -5.85 8.12
CA GLY A 273 4.82 -5.60 7.17
C GLY A 273 4.47 -4.65 6.02
N TYR A 274 3.22 -4.17 5.95
CA TYR A 274 2.73 -3.29 4.88
C TYR A 274 2.58 -1.83 5.32
N THR A 275 3.44 -1.37 6.23
CA THR A 275 3.51 0.02 6.71
C THR A 275 4.74 0.78 6.20
N THR A 276 5.38 0.28 5.13
CA THR A 276 6.51 0.93 4.47
C THR A 276 6.06 1.74 3.25
N SER A 277 6.77 2.82 2.94
CA SER A 277 6.65 3.51 1.65
C SER A 277 7.63 2.89 0.65
N ASN A 278 7.14 2.66 -0.57
CA ASN A 278 7.90 1.94 -1.58
C ASN A 278 8.34 2.86 -2.72
N GLY A 279 9.63 2.81 -3.05
CA GLY A 279 10.16 3.36 -4.30
C GLY A 279 9.73 2.49 -5.49
N TYR A 280 9.51 3.14 -6.64
CA TYR A 280 9.11 2.51 -7.89
C TYR A 280 10.25 2.63 -8.91
N PHE A 281 10.74 1.50 -9.41
CA PHE A 281 11.85 1.45 -10.36
C PHE A 281 11.47 0.61 -11.57
N THR A 282 11.81 1.08 -12.76
CA THR A 282 11.57 0.38 -14.02
C THR A 282 12.88 0.05 -14.71
N TYR A 283 12.97 -1.14 -15.27
CA TYR A 283 14.08 -1.57 -16.10
C TYR A 283 13.54 -2.00 -17.48
N GLY A 284 13.75 -1.15 -18.47
CA GLY A 284 13.09 -1.31 -19.76
C GLY A 284 11.56 -1.33 -19.60
N ASN A 285 10.87 -1.97 -20.54
CA ASN A 285 9.40 -2.03 -20.55
C ASN A 285 8.84 -3.31 -19.90
N THR A 286 9.67 -4.16 -19.31
CA THR A 286 9.27 -5.52 -18.91
C THR A 286 9.45 -5.85 -17.45
N LEU A 287 10.27 -5.08 -16.72
CA LEU A 287 10.55 -5.32 -15.31
C LEU A 287 10.26 -4.07 -14.49
N ILE A 288 9.41 -4.22 -13.49
CA ILE A 288 9.14 -3.22 -12.46
C ILE A 288 9.59 -3.78 -11.13
N PHE A 289 10.19 -2.95 -10.31
CA PHE A 289 10.59 -3.29 -8.97
C PHE A 289 10.04 -2.23 -8.01
N LEU A 290 9.13 -2.64 -7.11
CA LEU A 290 8.67 -1.86 -5.98
C LEU A 290 9.46 -2.28 -4.76
N PHE A 291 9.98 -1.31 -4.03
CA PHE A 291 10.96 -1.59 -2.99
C PHE A 291 10.74 -0.73 -1.75
N ALA A 292 10.67 -1.36 -0.57
CA ALA A 292 10.47 -0.71 0.71
C ALA A 292 11.72 0.11 1.11
N THR A 293 11.63 1.43 0.94
CA THR A 293 12.73 2.36 1.18
C THR A 293 12.56 3.23 2.42
N SER A 294 11.34 3.34 2.94
CA SER A 294 11.05 4.19 4.10
C SER A 294 10.02 3.55 5.02
N PHE A 295 10.18 3.72 6.32
CA PHE A 295 9.08 3.52 7.26
C PHE A 295 8.15 4.72 7.25
N VAL A 296 6.97 4.55 7.85
CA VAL A 296 6.00 5.62 7.98
C VAL A 296 5.76 5.94 9.45
N ALA A 297 5.75 7.23 9.74
CA ALA A 297 5.44 7.79 11.04
C ALA A 297 4.21 8.71 10.98
N ASP A 298 3.48 8.80 12.09
CA ASP A 298 2.36 9.74 12.24
C ASP A 298 2.83 11.19 12.40
N ARG A 299 1.89 12.11 12.57
CA ARG A 299 2.16 13.56 12.77
C ARG A 299 3.02 13.88 13.97
N ASN A 300 3.11 12.99 14.95
CA ASN A 300 3.97 13.13 16.14
C ASN A 300 5.28 12.35 16.01
N LYS A 301 5.61 11.85 14.80
CA LYS A 301 6.80 11.06 14.47
C LYS A 301 6.88 9.68 15.15
N ASN A 302 5.75 9.12 15.61
CA ASN A 302 5.70 7.73 16.05
C ASN A 302 5.72 6.80 14.84
N MET A 303 6.73 5.95 14.72
CA MET A 303 6.89 5.00 13.60
C MET A 303 6.02 3.75 13.78
N TYR A 304 5.45 3.30 12.68
CA TYR A 304 4.67 2.06 12.60
C TYR A 304 5.41 1.06 11.71
N LYS A 305 6.36 0.30 12.29
CA LYS A 305 7.25 -0.59 11.51
C LYS A 305 6.56 -1.84 10.98
N TYR A 306 5.55 -2.36 11.69
CA TYR A 306 4.94 -3.65 11.34
C TYR A 306 3.46 -3.51 10.97
N ALA A 307 2.66 -2.93 11.85
CA ALA A 307 1.23 -2.74 11.66
C ALA A 307 0.74 -1.51 12.43
N VAL A 308 -0.40 -0.97 12.03
CA VAL A 308 -1.10 0.08 12.78
C VAL A 308 -2.00 -0.59 13.82
N PRO A 309 -1.77 -0.37 15.13
CA PRO A 309 -2.59 -0.97 16.17
C PRO A 309 -3.96 -0.31 16.28
N VAL A 310 -4.93 -1.03 16.86
CA VAL A 310 -6.26 -0.53 17.20
C VAL A 310 -6.39 -0.22 18.68
N ASP A 311 -7.30 0.68 19.03
CA ASP A 311 -7.63 1.03 20.41
C ASP A 311 -8.68 0.08 20.98
N ILE A 312 -9.61 -0.37 20.12
CA ILE A 312 -10.68 -1.32 20.48
C ILE A 312 -10.58 -2.54 19.56
N MET A 313 -10.10 -3.66 20.12
CA MET A 313 -9.96 -4.92 19.39
C MET A 313 -11.29 -5.62 19.20
N ILE A 314 -11.68 -5.89 17.95
CA ILE A 314 -12.87 -6.68 17.61
C ILE A 314 -12.51 -7.68 16.53
N LYS A 315 -12.43 -8.96 16.89
CA LYS A 315 -12.22 -10.09 15.98
C LYS A 315 -13.58 -10.74 15.67
N ALA A 316 -14.33 -10.12 14.79
CA ALA A 316 -15.60 -10.65 14.29
C ALA A 316 -15.57 -10.67 12.77
N GLU A 317 -16.42 -11.49 12.18
CA GLU A 317 -16.68 -11.45 10.74
C GLU A 317 -17.23 -10.06 10.35
N ASP A 318 -16.89 -9.63 9.15
CA ASP A 318 -17.30 -8.34 8.61
C ASP A 318 -18.62 -8.48 7.84
N ASP A 319 -19.60 -7.63 8.14
CA ASP A 319 -20.86 -7.52 7.40
C ASP A 319 -20.93 -6.18 6.66
N PHE A 320 -20.34 -6.15 5.47
CA PHE A 320 -20.31 -4.94 4.64
C PHE A 320 -21.66 -4.64 3.96
N ASP A 321 -22.58 -5.57 3.92
CA ASP A 321 -23.90 -5.43 3.29
C ASP A 321 -24.94 -4.93 4.28
N ASN A 322 -24.77 -5.28 5.57
CA ASN A 322 -25.65 -4.83 6.64
C ASN A 322 -24.86 -4.13 7.75
N LEU A 323 -24.44 -2.89 7.50
CA LEU A 323 -23.57 -2.11 8.39
C LEU A 323 -24.10 -2.02 9.83
N LEU A 324 -25.42 -1.99 10.03
CA LEU A 324 -26.01 -1.92 11.37
C LEU A 324 -25.96 -3.26 12.13
N GLN A 325 -25.62 -4.37 11.47
CA GLN A 325 -25.34 -5.66 12.12
C GLN A 325 -23.85 -5.89 12.30
N ASP A 326 -22.98 -5.21 11.56
CA ASP A 326 -21.54 -5.31 11.69
C ASP A 326 -21.05 -4.93 13.10
N ALA A 327 -20.28 -5.81 13.73
CA ALA A 327 -19.84 -5.62 15.13
C ALA A 327 -18.90 -4.41 15.28
N LYS A 328 -18.04 -4.13 14.29
CA LYS A 328 -17.09 -3.02 14.32
C LYS A 328 -17.81 -1.69 14.10
N VAL A 329 -18.80 -1.66 13.20
CA VAL A 329 -19.68 -0.48 12.99
C VAL A 329 -20.52 -0.19 14.22
N LYS A 330 -21.11 -1.23 14.86
CA LYS A 330 -21.86 -1.06 16.15
C LYS A 330 -20.98 -0.43 17.23
N ALA A 331 -19.75 -0.92 17.39
CA ALA A 331 -18.82 -0.37 18.38
C ALA A 331 -18.43 1.09 18.04
N ALA A 332 -18.22 1.42 16.77
CA ALA A 332 -17.97 2.78 16.33
C ALA A 332 -19.15 3.71 16.63
N LEU A 333 -20.37 3.28 16.32
CA LEU A 333 -21.58 4.06 16.64
C LEU A 333 -21.75 4.26 18.16
N GLN A 334 -21.44 3.26 18.96
CA GLN A 334 -21.50 3.36 20.42
C GLN A 334 -20.46 4.35 20.94
N TRP A 335 -19.20 4.29 20.46
CA TRP A 335 -18.17 5.22 20.87
C TRP A 335 -18.52 6.68 20.48
N LEU A 336 -19.02 6.89 19.26
CA LEU A 336 -19.42 8.21 18.75
C LEU A 336 -20.58 8.83 19.50
N LYS A 337 -21.50 8.02 20.08
CA LYS A 337 -22.60 8.51 20.93
C LYS A 337 -22.12 9.15 22.23
N GLY A 338 -20.94 8.79 22.71
CA GLY A 338 -20.36 9.32 23.94
C GLY A 338 -19.49 10.57 23.73
N LYS A 339 -19.45 11.13 22.52
CA LYS A 339 -18.65 12.31 22.17
C LYS A 339 -19.54 13.47 21.77
#